data_50199020dbcc2a780d9b719cd78e1894
#
_entry.id   50199020dbcc2a780d9b719cd78e1894
#
_cell.length_a   1.000
_cell.length_b   1.000
_cell.length_c   1.000
_cell.angle_alpha   90.00
_cell.angle_beta   90.00
_cell.angle_gamma   90.00
#
_symmetry.space_group_name_H-M   'P 1'
#
loop_
_entity.id
_entity.type
_entity.pdbx_description
1 polymer ?
#
loop_
_entity_poly.entity_id
_entity_poly.type
_entity_poly.pdbx_seq_one_letter_code
_entity_poly.pdbx_strand_id
1 'polypeptide(L)'
;MPTVERQVASVAEMEALGAKLAAQVGNVRLVNIHGPLGAGKTTLVRGMLRGLGHAGAVKSPTFTLVEPYSFGNLHFYHFDLYRLNDPGELEFLGMRDYLDGNGVCVVEWAERAQGVLPSPDVDIMIEPTETGRMVRIMTLTPQGNVLLKALT
;
A
#
# COMPACT_ATOMS: atom_id res chain seq x y z
N MET A 1 -15.27 12.75 -1.80
CA MET A 1 -13.84 12.46 -1.70
C MET A 1 -13.29 12.13 -3.07
N PRO A 2 -12.10 12.65 -3.42
CA PRO A 2 -11.52 12.34 -4.72
C PRO A 2 -11.28 10.84 -4.88
N THR A 3 -11.68 10.33 -6.04
CA THR A 3 -11.49 8.93 -6.40
C THR A 3 -11.02 8.87 -7.84
N VAL A 4 -10.01 8.08 -8.11
CA VAL A 4 -9.47 7.82 -9.45
C VAL A 4 -9.55 6.34 -9.73
N GLU A 5 -9.99 5.99 -10.94
CA GLU A 5 -10.04 4.60 -11.36
C GLU A 5 -9.09 4.39 -12.52
N ARG A 6 -8.39 3.25 -12.52
CA ARG A 6 -7.48 2.86 -13.61
C ARG A 6 -7.69 1.39 -13.94
N GLN A 7 -7.86 1.09 -15.21
CA GLN A 7 -7.89 -0.28 -15.70
C GLN A 7 -6.45 -0.72 -15.97
N VAL A 8 -6.06 -1.88 -15.46
CA VAL A 8 -4.74 -2.47 -15.67
C VAL A 8 -4.90 -3.84 -16.29
N ALA A 9 -4.18 -4.09 -17.38
CA ALA A 9 -4.32 -5.32 -18.15
C ALA A 9 -3.21 -6.34 -17.90
N SER A 10 -2.15 -5.98 -17.17
CA SER A 10 -0.99 -6.86 -17.00
C SER A 10 -0.25 -6.55 -15.70
N VAL A 11 0.64 -7.47 -15.32
CA VAL A 11 1.55 -7.27 -14.18
C VAL A 11 2.40 -6.01 -14.42
N ALA A 12 2.90 -5.83 -15.65
CA ALA A 12 3.72 -4.67 -15.99
C ALA A 12 2.96 -3.36 -15.78
N GLU A 13 1.69 -3.32 -16.17
CA GLU A 13 0.87 -2.12 -16.01
C GLU A 13 0.57 -1.86 -14.53
N MET A 14 0.36 -2.91 -13.73
CA MET A 14 0.16 -2.77 -12.29
C MET A 14 1.41 -2.21 -11.62
N GLU A 15 2.57 -2.71 -11.98
CA GLU A 15 3.84 -2.19 -11.45
C GLU A 15 4.07 -0.75 -11.88
N ALA A 16 3.74 -0.41 -13.13
CA ALA A 16 3.87 0.96 -13.62
C ALA A 16 2.98 1.93 -12.84
N LEU A 17 1.76 1.50 -12.52
CA LEU A 17 0.86 2.30 -11.70
C LEU A 17 1.44 2.52 -10.30
N GLY A 18 1.99 1.47 -9.70
CA GLY A 18 2.66 1.57 -8.41
C GLY A 18 3.83 2.55 -8.45
N ALA A 19 4.64 2.49 -9.50
CA ALA A 19 5.78 3.39 -9.64
C ALA A 19 5.34 4.86 -9.73
N LYS A 20 4.23 5.13 -10.40
CA LYS A 20 3.69 6.50 -10.46
C LYS A 20 3.23 6.98 -9.09
N LEU A 21 2.52 6.13 -8.35
CA LEU A 21 2.06 6.48 -7.00
C LEU A 21 3.24 6.74 -6.07
N ALA A 22 4.33 6.01 -6.26
CA ALA A 22 5.51 6.13 -5.41
C ALA A 22 6.14 7.52 -5.44
N ALA A 23 5.96 8.26 -6.52
CA ALA A 23 6.52 9.61 -6.64
C ALA A 23 6.05 10.56 -5.53
N GLN A 24 4.85 10.31 -4.99
CA GLN A 24 4.26 11.16 -3.95
C GLN A 24 4.00 10.43 -2.64
N VAL A 25 4.48 9.19 -2.49
CA VAL A 25 4.14 8.36 -1.34
C VAL A 25 4.71 8.89 -0.03
N GLY A 26 5.78 9.68 -0.10
CA GLY A 26 6.37 10.28 1.09
C GLY A 26 5.49 11.33 1.78
N ASN A 27 4.39 11.73 1.15
CA ASN A 27 3.46 12.72 1.72
C ASN A 27 2.37 12.10 2.58
N VAL A 28 2.26 10.77 2.60
CA VAL A 28 1.22 10.05 3.33
C VAL A 28 1.83 9.15 4.39
N ARG A 29 1.03 8.77 5.37
CA ARG A 29 1.46 7.89 6.46
C ARG A 29 0.88 6.49 6.36
N LEU A 30 -0.34 6.36 5.84
CA LEU A 30 -1.02 5.07 5.78
C LEU A 30 -1.77 4.93 4.47
N VAL A 31 -1.46 3.86 3.75
CA VAL A 31 -2.14 3.45 2.52
C VAL A 31 -2.64 2.02 2.75
N ASN A 32 -3.94 1.81 2.63
CA ASN A 32 -4.52 0.47 2.69
C ASN A 32 -4.81 -0.03 1.28
N ILE A 33 -4.49 -1.29 1.03
CA ILE A 33 -4.75 -1.93 -0.27
C ILE A 33 -5.66 -3.12 -0.04
N HIS A 34 -6.82 -3.10 -0.68
CA HIS A 34 -7.85 -4.13 -0.56
C HIS A 34 -8.01 -4.90 -1.87
N GLY A 35 -8.49 -6.10 -1.76
CA GLY A 35 -8.78 -6.94 -2.91
C GLY A 35 -8.66 -8.41 -2.55
N PRO A 36 -9.26 -9.32 -3.35
CA PRO A 36 -9.16 -10.76 -3.08
C PRO A 36 -7.73 -11.26 -3.28
N LEU A 37 -7.47 -12.48 -2.83
CA LEU A 37 -6.20 -13.14 -3.09
C LEU A 37 -5.92 -13.17 -4.59
N GLY A 38 -4.68 -12.87 -4.96
CA GLY A 38 -4.28 -12.85 -6.37
C GLY A 38 -4.73 -11.63 -7.15
N ALA A 39 -5.32 -10.62 -6.50
CA ALA A 39 -5.79 -9.42 -7.20
C ALA A 39 -4.64 -8.53 -7.71
N GLY A 40 -3.43 -8.67 -7.16
CA GLY A 40 -2.29 -7.84 -7.56
C GLY A 40 -1.87 -6.83 -6.52
N LYS A 41 -2.29 -7.00 -5.27
CA LYS A 41 -1.92 -6.08 -4.17
C LYS A 41 -0.42 -6.01 -3.98
N THR A 42 0.24 -7.16 -3.87
CA THR A 42 1.70 -7.22 -3.71
C THR A 42 2.41 -6.73 -4.96
N THR A 43 1.83 -6.97 -6.14
CA THR A 43 2.38 -6.47 -7.40
C THR A 43 2.39 -4.93 -7.43
N LEU A 44 1.32 -4.32 -6.95
CA LEU A 44 1.24 -2.85 -6.85
C LEU A 44 2.32 -2.32 -5.90
N VAL A 45 2.48 -2.96 -4.74
CA VAL A 45 3.52 -2.58 -3.78
C VAL A 45 4.91 -2.73 -4.38
N ARG A 46 5.15 -3.83 -5.10
CA ARG A 46 6.44 -4.04 -5.80
C ARG A 46 6.71 -2.89 -6.76
N GLY A 47 5.69 -2.47 -7.51
CA GLY A 47 5.80 -1.32 -8.41
C GLY A 47 6.17 -0.04 -7.67
N MET A 48 5.56 0.20 -6.51
CA MET A 48 5.90 1.35 -5.67
C MET A 48 7.37 1.30 -5.25
N LEU A 49 7.83 0.14 -4.79
CA LEU A 49 9.21 -0.03 -4.37
C LEU A 49 10.19 0.15 -5.53
N ARG A 50 9.87 -0.37 -6.71
CA ARG A 50 10.69 -0.17 -7.92
C ARG A 50 10.76 1.32 -8.27
N GLY A 51 9.64 2.02 -8.18
CA GLY A 51 9.59 3.46 -8.43
C GLY A 51 10.43 4.27 -7.45
N LEU A 52 10.61 3.77 -6.23
CA LEU A 52 11.47 4.40 -5.23
C LEU A 52 12.95 4.03 -5.39
N GLY A 53 13.26 3.10 -6.28
CA GLY A 53 14.64 2.73 -6.57
C GLY A 53 15.09 1.39 -5.99
N HIS A 54 14.20 0.61 -5.39
CA HIS A 54 14.55 -0.71 -4.88
C HIS A 54 14.76 -1.68 -6.04
N ALA A 55 15.98 -2.19 -6.19
CA ALA A 55 16.34 -3.09 -7.29
C ALA A 55 16.36 -4.56 -6.88
N GLY A 56 16.37 -4.85 -5.59
CA GLY A 56 16.43 -6.22 -5.08
C GLY A 56 15.09 -6.93 -5.08
N ALA A 57 15.08 -8.13 -4.53
CA ALA A 57 13.85 -8.90 -4.40
C ALA A 57 12.86 -8.18 -3.47
N VAL A 58 11.58 -8.29 -3.80
CA VAL A 58 10.50 -7.81 -2.94
C VAL A 58 9.87 -9.05 -2.29
N LYS A 59 10.07 -9.17 -0.99
CA LYS A 59 9.56 -10.29 -0.23
C LYS A 59 8.13 -10.02 0.21
N SER A 60 7.26 -11.02 0.12
CA SER A 60 5.96 -10.94 0.73
C SER A 60 6.11 -11.06 2.24
N PRO A 61 5.56 -10.13 3.04
CA PRO A 61 5.67 -10.21 4.50
C PRO A 61 4.60 -11.11 5.12
N THR A 62 4.18 -12.16 4.41
CA THR A 62 3.10 -13.03 4.87
C THR A 62 3.37 -13.64 6.24
N PHE A 63 4.63 -14.00 6.52
CA PHE A 63 5.00 -14.63 7.80
C PHE A 63 5.55 -13.63 8.81
N THR A 64 6.22 -12.58 8.35
CA THR A 64 6.86 -11.57 9.20
C THR A 64 5.91 -10.43 9.56
N LEU A 65 4.80 -10.31 8.85
CA LEU A 65 3.78 -9.26 8.93
C LEU A 65 4.27 -7.91 8.42
N VAL A 66 5.55 -7.59 8.52
CA VAL A 66 6.10 -6.32 8.04
C VAL A 66 7.49 -6.52 7.43
N GLU A 67 7.74 -5.86 6.30
CA GLU A 67 9.05 -5.76 5.68
C GLU A 67 9.41 -4.28 5.54
N PRO A 68 10.50 -3.83 6.16
CA PRO A 68 10.94 -2.43 6.05
C PRO A 68 11.85 -2.21 4.86
N TYR A 69 11.73 -1.05 4.23
CA TYR A 69 12.59 -0.58 3.16
C TYR A 69 12.98 0.87 3.45
N SER A 70 14.17 1.28 3.05
CA SER A 70 14.63 2.65 3.27
C SER A 70 15.22 3.24 1.99
N PHE A 71 14.85 4.49 1.73
CA PHE A 71 15.26 5.23 0.54
C PHE A 71 15.68 6.64 0.99
N GLY A 72 16.94 6.81 1.36
CA GLY A 72 17.40 8.05 1.97
C GLY A 72 16.65 8.28 3.30
N ASN A 73 15.92 9.38 3.39
CA ASN A 73 15.16 9.73 4.59
C ASN A 73 13.75 9.13 4.61
N LEU A 74 13.33 8.50 3.53
CA LEU A 74 12.01 7.87 3.46
C LEU A 74 12.09 6.43 3.94
N HIS A 75 11.24 6.09 4.90
CA HIS A 75 11.05 4.71 5.35
C HIS A 75 9.73 4.21 4.82
N PHE A 76 9.74 3.02 4.24
CA PHE A 76 8.57 2.38 3.64
C PHE A 76 8.37 1.06 4.35
N TYR A 77 7.19 0.87 4.94
CA TYR A 77 6.88 -0.34 5.69
C TYR A 77 5.74 -1.07 4.99
N HIS A 78 6.03 -2.25 4.45
CA HIS A 78 5.04 -3.08 3.77
C HIS A 78 4.49 -4.09 4.76
N PHE A 79 3.19 -4.00 5.06
CA PHE A 79 2.48 -4.91 5.95
C PHE A 79 1.57 -5.82 5.14
N ASP A 80 1.52 -7.10 5.53
CA ASP A 80 0.55 -8.06 5.02
C ASP A 80 -0.07 -8.75 6.23
N LEU A 81 -1.34 -8.45 6.48
CA LEU A 81 -2.04 -8.91 7.67
C LEU A 81 -2.91 -10.15 7.42
N TYR A 82 -2.70 -10.82 6.27
CA TYR A 82 -3.51 -11.97 5.92
C TYR A 82 -3.51 -13.06 7.00
N ARG A 83 -2.37 -13.28 7.66
CA ARG A 83 -2.22 -14.31 8.70
C ARG A 83 -2.40 -13.78 10.12
N LEU A 84 -2.81 -12.53 10.25
CA LEU A 84 -3.06 -11.96 11.57
C LEU A 84 -4.29 -12.62 12.18
N ASN A 85 -4.13 -13.22 13.36
CA ASN A 85 -5.22 -13.89 14.07
C ASN A 85 -5.98 -12.94 14.98
N ASP A 86 -5.27 -12.02 15.61
CA ASP A 86 -5.82 -11.09 16.58
C ASP A 86 -5.23 -9.70 16.32
N PRO A 87 -6.08 -8.66 16.15
CA PRO A 87 -5.58 -7.29 15.98
C PRO A 87 -4.58 -6.85 17.05
N GLY A 88 -4.67 -7.39 18.27
CA GLY A 88 -3.71 -7.12 19.32
C GLY A 88 -2.28 -7.49 18.99
N GLU A 89 -2.06 -8.42 18.08
CA GLU A 89 -0.72 -8.80 17.64
C GLU A 89 0.04 -7.61 17.01
N LEU A 90 -0.68 -6.70 16.36
CA LEU A 90 -0.07 -5.50 15.79
C LEU A 90 0.48 -4.56 16.87
N GLU A 91 -0.15 -4.51 18.02
CA GLU A 91 0.34 -3.69 19.13
C GLU A 91 1.65 -4.24 19.65
N PHE A 92 1.80 -5.56 19.69
CA PHE A 92 3.07 -6.19 20.05
C PHE A 92 4.18 -5.90 19.05
N LEU A 93 3.83 -5.74 17.76
CA LEU A 93 4.80 -5.36 16.73
C LEU A 93 5.20 -3.89 16.82
N GLY A 94 4.50 -3.10 17.63
CA GLY A 94 4.77 -1.68 17.73
C GLY A 94 4.20 -0.87 16.58
N MET A 95 3.01 -1.23 16.09
CA MET A 95 2.37 -0.56 14.96
C MET A 95 2.31 0.95 15.13
N ARG A 96 2.08 1.42 16.36
CA ARG A 96 2.02 2.85 16.64
C ARG A 96 3.33 3.56 16.31
N ASP A 97 4.47 2.92 16.60
CA ASP A 97 5.77 3.51 16.29
C ASP A 97 5.98 3.64 14.78
N TYR A 98 5.50 2.69 14.00
CA TYR A 98 5.57 2.79 12.54
C TYR A 98 4.70 3.94 12.03
N LEU A 99 3.51 4.11 12.58
CA LEU A 99 2.56 5.16 12.16
C LEU A 99 3.01 6.56 12.58
N ASP A 100 3.66 6.68 13.72
CA ASP A 100 4.12 7.96 14.26
C ASP A 100 5.50 8.37 13.74
N GLY A 101 6.19 7.48 13.02
CA GLY A 101 7.52 7.72 12.48
C GLY A 101 7.51 8.55 11.20
N ASN A 102 8.68 8.62 10.56
CA ASN A 102 8.89 9.40 9.33
C ASN A 102 8.67 8.55 8.09
N GLY A 103 7.84 7.52 8.17
CA GLY A 103 7.64 6.58 7.09
C GLY A 103 6.22 6.50 6.61
N VAL A 104 6.04 5.75 5.54
CA VAL A 104 4.73 5.39 5.04
C VAL A 104 4.49 3.91 5.32
N CYS A 105 3.30 3.58 5.83
CA CYS A 105 2.85 2.22 6.00
C CYS A 105 1.91 1.88 4.86
N VAL A 106 2.22 0.81 4.13
CA VAL A 106 1.38 0.30 3.05
C VAL A 106 0.90 -1.08 3.48
N VAL A 107 -0.40 -1.21 3.69
CA VAL A 107 -0.99 -2.35 4.40
C VAL A 107 -1.93 -3.12 3.49
N GLU A 108 -1.63 -4.41 3.27
CA GLU A 108 -2.53 -5.37 2.64
C GLU A 108 -3.34 -6.07 3.73
N TRP A 109 -4.59 -6.37 3.45
CA TRP A 109 -5.50 -7.03 4.40
C TRP A 109 -5.72 -6.21 5.68
N ALA A 110 -5.86 -4.89 5.52
CA ALA A 110 -6.07 -3.97 6.64
C ALA A 110 -7.35 -4.28 7.43
N GLU A 111 -8.35 -4.89 6.80
CA GLU A 111 -9.59 -5.29 7.46
C GLU A 111 -9.37 -6.27 8.61
N ARG A 112 -8.23 -6.98 8.62
CA ARG A 112 -7.86 -7.88 9.71
C ARG A 112 -7.47 -7.13 10.99
N ALA A 113 -7.23 -5.83 10.88
CA ALA A 113 -6.78 -5.00 11.99
C ALA A 113 -7.78 -3.89 12.33
N GLN A 114 -9.07 -4.12 12.08
CA GLN A 114 -10.10 -3.16 12.44
C GLN A 114 -10.03 -2.84 13.93
N GLY A 115 -10.12 -1.54 14.25
CA GLY A 115 -10.05 -1.07 15.62
C GLY A 115 -8.64 -0.77 16.11
N VAL A 116 -7.60 -1.22 15.39
CA VAL A 116 -6.19 -0.94 15.72
C VAL A 116 -5.60 0.08 14.76
N LEU A 117 -5.88 -0.07 13.46
CA LEU A 117 -5.40 0.89 12.46
C LEU A 117 -6.28 2.13 12.45
N PRO A 118 -5.67 3.32 12.35
CA PRO A 118 -6.46 4.54 12.12
C PRO A 118 -7.01 4.58 10.69
N SER A 119 -7.80 5.61 10.39
CA SER A 119 -8.26 5.86 9.04
C SER A 119 -7.07 6.12 8.13
N PRO A 120 -6.99 5.52 6.93
CA PRO A 120 -5.85 5.75 6.05
C PRO A 120 -5.94 7.09 5.34
N ASP A 121 -4.79 7.56 4.83
CA ASP A 121 -4.76 8.72 3.92
C ASP A 121 -5.30 8.34 2.55
N VAL A 122 -5.04 7.11 2.13
CA VAL A 122 -5.42 6.58 0.83
C VAL A 122 -5.91 5.15 0.99
N ASP A 123 -7.04 4.86 0.35
CA ASP A 123 -7.64 3.54 0.33
C ASP A 123 -7.68 3.04 -1.11
N ILE A 124 -7.03 1.93 -1.39
CA ILE A 124 -6.94 1.38 -2.74
C ILE A 124 -7.69 0.05 -2.79
N MET A 125 -8.59 -0.09 -3.77
CA MET A 125 -9.33 -1.33 -4.00
C MET A 125 -8.94 -1.88 -5.37
N ILE A 126 -8.54 -3.14 -5.44
CA ILE A 126 -8.21 -3.83 -6.67
C ILE A 126 -9.23 -4.95 -6.88
N GLU A 127 -9.94 -4.88 -8.00
CA GLU A 127 -10.96 -5.86 -8.35
C GLU A 127 -10.64 -6.52 -9.68
N PRO A 128 -10.69 -7.87 -9.77
CA PRO A 128 -10.53 -8.56 -11.04
C PRO A 128 -11.67 -8.18 -12.00
N THR A 129 -11.33 -8.03 -13.29
CA THR A 129 -12.27 -7.80 -14.38
C THR A 129 -12.02 -8.83 -15.47
N GLU A 130 -12.86 -8.85 -16.52
CA GLU A 130 -12.70 -9.80 -17.63
C GLU A 130 -11.36 -9.61 -18.37
N THR A 131 -10.88 -8.36 -18.42
CA THR A 131 -9.68 -8.04 -19.20
C THR A 131 -8.47 -7.67 -18.35
N GLY A 132 -8.57 -7.77 -17.02
CA GLY A 132 -7.47 -7.42 -16.15
C GLY A 132 -7.94 -7.09 -14.73
N ARG A 133 -7.59 -5.89 -14.28
CA ARG A 133 -7.93 -5.41 -12.94
C ARG A 133 -8.42 -3.97 -13.01
N MET A 134 -9.41 -3.64 -12.19
CA MET A 134 -9.80 -2.25 -11.96
C MET A 134 -9.18 -1.82 -10.63
N VAL A 135 -8.40 -0.75 -10.65
CA VAL A 135 -7.79 -0.19 -9.45
C VAL A 135 -8.49 1.13 -9.14
N ARG A 136 -9.14 1.17 -7.97
CA ARG A 136 -9.82 2.37 -7.49
C ARG A 136 -9.02 2.96 -6.35
N ILE A 137 -8.64 4.22 -6.48
CA ILE A 137 -7.82 4.93 -5.50
C ILE A 137 -8.66 6.06 -4.91
N MET A 138 -8.98 5.93 -3.62
CA MET A 138 -9.77 6.93 -2.90
C MET A 138 -8.88 7.62 -1.88
N THR A 139 -8.90 8.95 -1.87
CA THR A 139 -8.12 9.72 -0.91
C THR A 139 -9.03 10.26 0.19
N LEU A 140 -8.55 10.23 1.42
CA LEU A 140 -9.33 10.55 2.60
C LEU A 140 -8.78 11.76 3.37
N THR A 141 -7.60 12.25 2.97
CA THR A 141 -6.94 13.39 3.61
C THR A 141 -6.32 14.31 2.56
N PRO A 142 -6.02 15.58 2.91
CA PRO A 142 -5.28 16.46 2.00
C PRO A 142 -3.93 15.86 1.57
N GLN A 143 -3.24 15.18 2.47
CA GLN A 143 -1.97 14.51 2.17
C GLN A 143 -2.18 13.41 1.14
N GLY A 144 -3.29 12.66 1.26
CA GLY A 144 -3.65 11.64 0.29
C GLY A 144 -3.93 12.23 -1.09
N ASN A 145 -4.52 13.43 -1.15
CA ASN A 145 -4.81 14.06 -2.43
C ASN A 145 -3.56 14.34 -3.24
N VAL A 146 -2.43 14.60 -2.59
CA VAL A 146 -1.16 14.85 -3.26
C VAL A 146 -0.73 13.60 -4.06
N LEU A 147 -1.06 12.41 -3.57
CA LEU A 147 -0.73 11.16 -4.24
C LEU A 147 -1.37 11.08 -5.64
N LEU A 148 -2.58 11.62 -5.80
CA LEU A 148 -3.29 11.58 -7.08
C LEU A 148 -2.65 12.46 -8.15
N LYS A 149 -1.85 13.46 -7.76
CA LYS A 149 -1.16 14.33 -8.73
C LYS A 149 -0.21 13.54 -9.62
N ALA A 150 0.31 12.43 -9.11
CA ALA A 150 1.21 11.57 -9.87
C ALA A 150 0.50 10.87 -11.04
N LEU A 151 -0.83 10.86 -11.04
CA LEU A 151 -1.64 10.18 -12.05
C LEU A 151 -2.21 11.12 -13.12
N THR A 152 -1.98 12.39 -12.99
CA THR A 152 -2.49 13.39 -13.96
C THR A 152 -1.45 13.82 -14.97
#